data_b17579d4140146463f14c023779a79e6
#
_entry.id   b17579d4140146463f14c023779a79e6
#
_cell.length_a   1.000
_cell.length_b   1.000
_cell.length_c   1.000
_cell.angle_alpha   90.00
_cell.angle_beta   90.00
_cell.angle_gamma   90.00
#
_symmetry.space_group_name_H-M   'P 1'
#
loop_
_entity.id
_entity.type
_entity.pdbx_description
1 polymer ?
#
loop_
_entity_poly.entity_id
_entity_poly.type
_entity_poly.pdbx_seq_one_letter_code
_entity_poly.pdbx_strand_id
1 'polypeptide(L)'
;MYKRQVKDDVITFEQLGVDKLFIDEADMFKNLGLSTKMRNISGVSANTKVQKTQDLYMKCQYIDELTGGKGIVFATGTPVSNSISEIFTMQRYLQADLLRKNNLAHFDAWAASFAEKVTKLEFAPEGYTLVRR
;
A
#
# COMPACT_ATOMS: atom_id res chain seq x y z
N MET A 1 -33.32 -2.14 32.64
CA MET A 1 -33.74 -1.11 31.66
C MET A 1 -32.58 -0.96 30.65
N TYR A 2 -32.61 -1.69 29.53
CA TYR A 2 -31.57 -1.62 28.49
C TYR A 2 -31.79 -0.33 27.70
N LYS A 3 -30.86 0.63 27.78
CA LYS A 3 -30.83 1.78 26.86
C LYS A 3 -30.54 1.24 25.45
N ARG A 4 -31.56 1.28 24.58
CA ARG A 4 -31.35 1.17 23.13
C ARG A 4 -30.35 2.28 22.74
N GLN A 5 -29.14 1.90 22.35
CA GLN A 5 -28.27 2.81 21.62
C GLN A 5 -29.00 3.14 20.31
N VAL A 6 -29.32 4.41 20.13
CA VAL A 6 -29.74 4.94 18.84
C VAL A 6 -28.54 4.72 17.92
N LYS A 7 -28.66 3.84 16.93
CA LYS A 7 -27.71 3.77 15.84
C LYS A 7 -27.77 5.13 15.15
N ASP A 8 -26.72 5.92 15.28
CA ASP A 8 -26.54 7.06 14.41
C ASP A 8 -26.63 6.56 12.97
N ASP A 9 -27.46 7.17 12.14
CA ASP A 9 -27.53 6.93 10.71
C ASP A 9 -26.23 7.49 10.09
N VAL A 10 -25.16 6.69 10.18
CA VAL A 10 -23.86 7.04 9.57
C VAL A 10 -23.97 6.75 8.08
N ILE A 11 -23.91 7.80 7.28
CA ILE A 11 -23.85 7.68 5.82
C ILE A 11 -22.56 6.92 5.46
N THR A 12 -22.68 5.82 4.73
CA THR A 12 -21.53 5.03 4.26
C THR A 12 -20.86 5.71 3.06
N PHE A 13 -19.62 5.32 2.79
CA PHE A 13 -18.88 5.85 1.64
C PHE A 13 -19.61 5.60 0.31
N GLU A 14 -20.23 4.43 0.17
CA GLU A 14 -21.00 4.04 -1.00
C GLU A 14 -22.23 4.93 -1.20
N GLN A 15 -22.87 5.35 -0.12
CA GLN A 15 -24.06 6.23 -0.15
C GLN A 15 -23.72 7.68 -0.54
N LEU A 16 -22.44 8.08 -0.45
CA LEU A 16 -22.00 9.42 -0.87
C LEU A 16 -22.02 9.60 -2.39
N GLY A 17 -22.06 8.50 -3.16
CA GLY A 17 -22.06 8.56 -4.63
C GLY A 17 -20.76 9.10 -5.24
N VAL A 18 -19.64 8.92 -4.53
CA VAL A 18 -18.32 9.36 -4.99
C VAL A 18 -17.84 8.44 -6.11
N ASP A 19 -17.41 9.01 -7.23
CA ASP A 19 -16.85 8.30 -8.39
C ASP A 19 -15.40 8.67 -8.68
N LYS A 20 -14.84 9.65 -7.96
CA LYS A 20 -13.43 10.04 -8.05
C LYS A 20 -12.84 10.37 -6.70
N LEU A 21 -11.59 9.93 -6.51
CA LEU A 21 -10.77 10.25 -5.35
C LEU A 21 -9.48 10.94 -5.79
N PHE A 22 -9.23 12.11 -5.24
CA PHE A 22 -7.96 12.81 -5.34
C PHE A 22 -7.29 12.76 -3.98
N ILE A 23 -6.14 12.11 -3.91
CA ILE A 23 -5.39 11.92 -2.67
C ILE A 23 -4.13 12.75 -2.75
N ASP A 24 -4.10 13.83 -2.00
CA ASP A 24 -2.91 14.64 -1.80
C ASP A 24 -2.02 14.03 -0.70
N GLU A 25 -0.71 14.24 -0.78
CA GLU A 25 0.29 13.62 0.09
C GLU A 25 0.13 12.09 0.16
N ALA A 26 -0.02 11.47 -1.00
CA ALA A 26 -0.31 10.04 -1.12
C ALA A 26 0.80 9.13 -0.55
N ASP A 27 2.03 9.65 -0.36
CA ASP A 27 3.13 8.98 0.32
C ASP A 27 2.82 8.63 1.79
N MET A 28 1.86 9.32 2.42
CA MET A 28 1.37 8.96 3.76
C MET A 28 0.67 7.59 3.82
N PHE A 29 0.31 7.02 2.66
CA PHE A 29 -0.41 5.74 2.55
C PHE A 29 0.46 4.59 2.04
N LYS A 30 1.77 4.77 1.91
CA LYS A 30 2.71 3.75 1.43
C LYS A 30 2.95 2.58 2.40
N ASN A 31 2.49 2.68 3.65
CA ASN A 31 2.61 1.63 4.67
C ASN A 31 1.46 0.60 4.62
N LEU A 32 0.94 0.31 3.46
CA LEU A 32 -0.04 -0.76 3.28
C LEU A 32 0.64 -2.13 3.51
N GLY A 33 0.06 -2.95 4.37
CA GLY A 33 0.64 -4.23 4.76
C GLY A 33 1.02 -5.11 3.55
N LEU A 34 2.19 -5.70 3.62
CA LEU A 34 2.78 -6.57 2.60
C LEU A 34 2.88 -7.99 3.13
N SER A 35 2.49 -8.97 2.32
CA SER A 35 2.76 -10.38 2.57
C SER A 35 3.93 -10.80 1.68
N THR A 36 5.03 -11.28 2.28
CA THR A 36 6.20 -11.75 1.57
C THR A 36 6.89 -12.86 2.32
N LYS A 37 7.49 -13.79 1.58
CA LYS A 37 8.38 -14.83 2.11
C LYS A 37 9.85 -14.37 2.17
N MET A 38 10.15 -13.26 1.55
CA MET A 38 11.50 -12.68 1.58
C MET A 38 11.83 -12.14 2.96
N ARG A 39 13.09 -12.23 3.37
CA ARG A 39 13.60 -11.73 4.65
C ARG A 39 14.62 -10.63 4.41
N ASN A 40 14.76 -9.71 5.38
CA ASN A 40 15.76 -8.64 5.37
C ASN A 40 15.65 -7.70 4.16
N ILE A 41 14.44 -7.33 3.76
CA ILE A 41 14.22 -6.32 2.73
C ILE A 41 13.95 -4.99 3.42
N SER A 42 14.72 -3.98 3.06
CA SER A 42 14.53 -2.63 3.57
C SER A 42 13.12 -2.11 3.22
N GLY A 43 12.44 -1.51 4.21
CA GLY A 43 11.12 -0.91 4.02
C GLY A 43 9.94 -1.88 4.01
N VAL A 44 10.17 -3.19 4.16
CA VAL A 44 9.10 -4.19 4.31
C VAL A 44 8.88 -4.49 5.78
N SER A 45 7.78 -3.96 6.33
CA SER A 45 7.31 -4.32 7.67
C SER A 45 6.13 -5.26 7.56
N ALA A 46 6.28 -6.47 8.08
CA ALA A 46 5.24 -7.51 8.02
C ALA A 46 3.99 -7.18 8.87
N ASN A 47 4.08 -6.21 9.79
CA ASN A 47 3.09 -6.02 10.86
C ASN A 47 2.43 -4.65 10.92
N THR A 48 2.64 -3.76 9.96
CA THR A 48 2.03 -2.42 10.01
C THR A 48 0.64 -2.42 9.38
N LYS A 49 -0.32 -2.99 10.08
CA LYS A 49 -1.75 -2.77 9.76
C LYS A 49 -2.12 -1.36 10.23
N VAL A 50 -1.83 -0.37 9.42
CA VAL A 50 -2.34 0.97 9.67
C VAL A 50 -3.77 1.01 9.14
N GLN A 51 -4.72 1.15 10.03
CA GLN A 51 -6.17 1.14 9.70
C GLN A 51 -6.53 2.11 8.57
N LYS A 52 -5.92 3.31 8.57
CA LYS A 52 -6.15 4.34 7.54
C LYS A 52 -5.73 3.89 6.14
N THR A 53 -4.63 3.13 6.00
CA THR A 53 -4.15 2.66 4.70
C THR A 53 -5.02 1.55 4.15
N GLN A 54 -5.53 0.68 5.02
CA GLN A 54 -6.48 -0.36 4.63
C GLN A 54 -7.83 0.23 4.22
N ASP A 55 -8.32 1.21 4.97
CA ASP A 55 -9.56 1.91 4.65
C ASP A 55 -9.47 2.60 3.28
N LEU A 56 -8.37 3.33 3.02
CA LEU A 56 -8.13 3.92 1.71
C LEU A 56 -8.05 2.85 0.62
N TYR A 57 -7.34 1.74 0.88
CA TYR A 57 -7.20 0.66 -0.09
C TYR A 57 -8.57 0.08 -0.50
N MET A 58 -9.45 -0.17 0.46
CA MET A 58 -10.81 -0.67 0.18
C MET A 58 -11.63 0.35 -0.61
N LYS A 59 -11.53 1.64 -0.29
CA LYS A 59 -12.18 2.71 -1.05
C LYS A 59 -11.68 2.78 -2.48
N CYS A 60 -10.35 2.63 -2.69
CA CYS A 60 -9.76 2.57 -4.02
C CYS A 60 -10.28 1.38 -4.82
N GLN A 61 -10.38 0.18 -4.21
CA GLN A 61 -10.94 -0.99 -4.89
C GLN A 61 -12.40 -0.74 -5.31
N TYR A 62 -13.20 -0.17 -4.43
CA TYR A 62 -14.60 0.15 -4.73
C TYR A 62 -14.72 1.14 -5.91
N ILE A 63 -13.92 2.22 -5.89
CA ILE A 63 -13.92 3.21 -6.98
C ILE A 63 -13.42 2.61 -8.30
N ASP A 64 -12.41 1.74 -8.26
CA ASP A 64 -11.90 1.04 -9.45
C ASP A 64 -12.97 0.12 -10.06
N GLU A 65 -13.70 -0.61 -9.24
CA GLU A 65 -14.84 -1.44 -9.72
C GLU A 65 -15.93 -0.57 -10.35
N LEU A 66 -16.25 0.56 -9.73
CA LEU A 66 -17.29 1.48 -10.20
C LEU A 66 -16.91 2.17 -11.51
N THR A 67 -15.63 2.53 -11.69
CA THR A 67 -15.17 3.40 -12.78
C THR A 67 -14.32 2.69 -13.85
N GLY A 68 -14.05 1.40 -13.69
CA GLY A 68 -13.16 0.66 -14.56
C GLY A 68 -11.69 1.15 -14.47
N GLY A 69 -11.24 1.48 -13.26
CA GLY A 69 -9.86 1.88 -12.99
C GLY A 69 -9.52 3.33 -13.36
N LYS A 70 -10.50 4.23 -13.40
CA LYS A 70 -10.32 5.63 -13.86
C LYS A 70 -10.64 6.69 -12.80
N GLY A 71 -10.96 6.27 -11.59
CA GLY A 71 -11.48 7.17 -10.55
C GLY A 71 -10.47 7.63 -9.50
N ILE A 72 -9.20 7.19 -9.54
CA ILE A 72 -8.24 7.47 -8.48
C ILE A 72 -7.06 8.26 -9.01
N VAL A 73 -6.73 9.34 -8.32
CA VAL A 73 -5.58 10.19 -8.60
C VAL A 73 -4.77 10.39 -7.32
N PHE A 74 -3.51 10.00 -7.35
CA PHE A 74 -2.56 10.26 -6.28
C PHE A 74 -1.65 11.43 -6.64
N ALA A 75 -1.46 12.35 -5.72
CA ALA A 75 -0.52 13.45 -5.83
C ALA A 75 0.49 13.34 -4.68
N THR A 76 1.78 13.39 -5.00
CA THR A 76 2.87 13.40 -4.02
C THR A 76 4.17 13.86 -4.66
N GLY A 77 4.98 14.60 -3.91
CA GLY A 77 6.35 14.95 -4.29
C GLY A 77 7.36 13.82 -4.07
N THR A 78 7.01 12.78 -3.29
CA THR A 78 7.90 11.68 -2.89
C THR A 78 7.24 10.31 -3.04
N PRO A 79 6.94 9.88 -4.27
CA PRO A 79 6.26 8.59 -4.51
C PRO A 79 7.08 7.40 -4.02
N VAL A 80 8.40 7.53 -4.03
CA VAL A 80 9.34 6.54 -3.50
C VAL A 80 10.41 7.28 -2.70
N SER A 81 10.61 6.90 -1.44
CA SER A 81 11.62 7.52 -0.58
C SER A 81 12.61 6.52 0.02
N ASN A 82 12.17 5.34 0.42
CA ASN A 82 12.99 4.41 1.20
C ASN A 82 13.19 3.05 0.54
N SER A 83 12.22 2.58 -0.22
CA SER A 83 12.25 1.21 -0.72
C SER A 83 11.45 1.05 -2.01
N ILE A 84 11.90 0.15 -2.88
CA ILE A 84 11.18 -0.23 -4.09
C ILE A 84 9.80 -0.84 -3.78
N SER A 85 9.59 -1.38 -2.59
CA SER A 85 8.30 -1.88 -2.14
C SER A 85 7.22 -0.78 -2.09
N GLU A 86 7.62 0.49 -1.98
CA GLU A 86 6.70 1.63 -2.04
C GLU A 86 6.08 1.77 -3.44
N ILE A 87 6.84 1.48 -4.52
CA ILE A 87 6.30 1.44 -5.90
C ILE A 87 5.23 0.36 -6.01
N PHE A 88 5.51 -0.83 -5.51
CA PHE A 88 4.53 -1.91 -5.51
C PHE A 88 3.25 -1.52 -4.75
N THR A 89 3.40 -0.85 -3.60
CA THR A 89 2.26 -0.35 -2.83
C THR A 89 1.43 0.66 -3.62
N MET A 90 2.06 1.61 -4.30
CA MET A 90 1.36 2.56 -5.17
C MET A 90 0.61 1.85 -6.31
N GLN A 91 1.22 0.85 -6.93
CA GLN A 91 0.55 0.04 -7.96
C GLN A 91 -0.64 -0.75 -7.40
N ARG A 92 -0.58 -1.22 -6.17
CA ARG A 92 -1.72 -1.89 -5.53
C ARG A 92 -2.94 -0.98 -5.40
N TYR A 93 -2.73 0.31 -5.13
CA TYR A 93 -3.83 1.28 -5.10
C TYR A 93 -4.35 1.64 -6.48
N LEU A 94 -3.45 1.81 -7.47
CA LEU A 94 -3.77 2.45 -8.74
C LEU A 94 -3.99 1.45 -9.89
N GLN A 95 -3.43 0.23 -9.78
CA GLN A 95 -3.36 -0.74 -10.88
C GLN A 95 -3.62 -2.18 -10.40
N ALA A 96 -4.48 -2.36 -9.40
CA ALA A 96 -4.73 -3.68 -8.81
C ALA A 96 -5.16 -4.72 -9.84
N ASP A 97 -6.00 -4.35 -10.80
CA ASP A 97 -6.46 -5.25 -11.86
C ASP A 97 -5.33 -5.66 -12.81
N LEU A 98 -4.44 -4.74 -13.17
CA LEU A 98 -3.29 -5.05 -14.01
C LEU A 98 -2.32 -5.98 -13.29
N LEU A 99 -2.08 -5.78 -12.00
CA LEU A 99 -1.27 -6.67 -11.19
C LEU A 99 -1.87 -8.08 -11.15
N ARG A 100 -3.18 -8.22 -10.94
CA ARG A 100 -3.87 -9.51 -10.95
C ARG A 100 -3.79 -10.21 -12.31
N LYS A 101 -4.09 -9.50 -13.39
CA LYS A 101 -4.07 -10.04 -14.77
C LYS A 101 -2.69 -10.56 -15.19
N ASN A 102 -1.62 -9.98 -14.65
CA ASN A 102 -0.24 -10.38 -14.96
C ASN A 102 0.37 -11.31 -13.90
N ASN A 103 -0.41 -11.81 -12.94
CA ASN A 103 0.06 -12.63 -11.82
C ASN A 103 1.12 -11.95 -10.93
N LEU A 104 1.06 -10.63 -10.83
CA LEU A 104 1.98 -9.78 -10.07
C LEU A 104 1.35 -9.21 -8.79
N ALA A 105 0.21 -9.75 -8.36
CA ALA A 105 -0.50 -9.26 -7.17
C ALA A 105 0.22 -9.53 -5.85
N HIS A 106 1.16 -10.49 -5.83
CA HIS A 106 2.03 -10.78 -4.70
C HIS A 106 3.37 -10.09 -4.86
N PHE A 107 3.88 -9.50 -3.79
CA PHE A 107 5.15 -8.79 -3.81
C PHE A 107 6.32 -9.63 -4.32
N ASP A 108 6.40 -10.90 -3.92
CA ASP A 108 7.50 -11.77 -4.32
C ASP A 108 7.53 -12.00 -5.85
N ALA A 109 6.38 -12.17 -6.48
CA ALA A 109 6.28 -12.31 -7.94
C ALA A 109 6.62 -10.99 -8.65
N TRP A 110 6.12 -9.87 -8.12
CA TRP A 110 6.42 -8.54 -8.64
C TRP A 110 7.92 -8.23 -8.52
N ALA A 111 8.51 -8.47 -7.36
CA ALA A 111 9.93 -8.23 -7.11
C ALA A 111 10.82 -9.11 -8.00
N ALA A 112 10.44 -10.36 -8.23
CA ALA A 112 11.17 -11.24 -9.15
C ALA A 112 11.17 -10.72 -10.60
N SER A 113 10.16 -9.93 -10.99
CA SER A 113 10.03 -9.39 -12.35
C SER A 113 10.70 -8.04 -12.52
N PHE A 114 10.74 -7.21 -11.47
CA PHE A 114 11.14 -5.80 -11.59
C PHE A 114 12.29 -5.38 -10.68
N ALA A 115 12.71 -6.23 -9.75
CA ALA A 115 13.74 -5.87 -8.77
C ALA A 115 14.93 -6.83 -8.84
N GLU A 116 16.11 -6.31 -8.55
CA GLU A 116 17.32 -7.09 -8.36
C GLU A 116 17.68 -7.12 -6.87
N LYS A 117 17.97 -8.29 -6.34
CA LYS A 117 18.44 -8.45 -4.96
C LYS A 117 19.92 -8.22 -4.88
N VAL A 118 20.33 -7.05 -4.38
CA VAL A 118 21.73 -6.72 -4.12
C VAL A 118 22.01 -6.87 -2.62
N THR A 119 23.04 -7.64 -2.28
CA THR A 119 23.52 -7.75 -0.90
C THR A 119 24.79 -6.94 -0.75
N LYS A 120 24.76 -5.95 0.14
CA LYS A 120 25.92 -5.14 0.51
C LYS A 120 26.31 -5.41 1.95
N LEU A 121 27.61 -5.34 2.22
CA LEU A 121 28.13 -5.31 3.59
C LEU A 121 28.32 -3.83 3.95
N GLU A 122 27.67 -3.40 5.01
CA GLU A 122 27.79 -2.03 5.53
C GLU A 122 28.23 -2.08 6.99
N PHE A 123 28.95 -1.04 7.43
CA PHE A 123 29.26 -0.91 8.86
C PHE A 123 27.99 -0.65 9.64
N ALA A 124 27.84 -1.33 10.79
CA ALA A 124 26.74 -1.03 11.69
C ALA A 124 26.83 0.43 12.17
N PRO A 125 25.69 1.09 12.42
CA PRO A 125 25.68 2.47 12.94
C PRO A 125 26.51 2.67 14.23
N GLU A 126 26.73 1.59 14.96
CA GLU A 126 27.50 1.55 16.22
C GLU A 126 28.99 1.27 16.03
N GLY A 127 29.49 1.24 14.79
CA GLY A 127 30.90 1.49 14.44
C GLY A 127 31.71 0.28 14.12
N TYR A 128 31.81 -0.87 14.53
CA TYR A 128 32.89 -1.83 14.18
C TYR A 128 32.46 -3.20 13.66
N THR A 129 31.18 -3.44 13.47
CA THR A 129 30.64 -4.71 12.98
C THR A 129 30.06 -4.55 11.57
N LEU A 130 30.42 -5.45 10.67
CA LEU A 130 29.81 -5.51 9.34
C LEU A 130 28.45 -6.19 9.44
N VAL A 131 27.40 -5.52 8.97
CA VAL A 131 26.06 -6.08 8.85
C VAL A 131 25.67 -6.25 7.39
N ARG A 132 24.95 -7.32 7.11
CA ARG A 132 24.43 -7.64 5.78
C ARG A 132 23.08 -6.92 5.59
N ARG A 133 22.99 -6.06 4.62
CA ARG A 133 21.73 -5.42 4.21
C ARG A 133 21.26 -5.92 2.85
#